data_9b5bdce5fc193540663bc8d06212c497
#
_entry.id   9b5bdce5fc193540663bc8d06212c497
#
_cell.length_a   1.000
_cell.length_b   1.000
_cell.length_c   1.000
_cell.angle_alpha   90.00
_cell.angle_beta   90.00
_cell.angle_gamma   90.00
#
_symmetry.space_group_name_H-M   'P 1'
#
loop_
_entity.id
_entity.type
_entity.pdbx_description
1 polymer ?
#
loop_
_entity_poly.entity_id
_entity_poly.type
_entity_poly.pdbx_seq_one_letter_code
_entity_poly.pdbx_strand_id
1 'polypeptide(L)'
;TNLTAYERSFHAASEEERVRCLKEHANAVKAQITNLSKKQYQENKEYNNPGFVLMFSPVESAMTAAQQYSDVDLFQYAADRNISIVTPWNLIPILFVVRNIWKTEQQERNVSKIAKRGRLIYDKIYQILTKVDNINKNIGAAQKECQQLSKDLGNKDGGLMQQARQLEELGIKPMSTNKGENKI
;
A
#
# COMPACT_ATOMS: atom_id res chain seq x y z
N THR A 1 21.91 12.27 26.46
CA THR A 1 22.33 11.70 27.75
C THR A 1 22.93 12.81 28.59
N ASN A 2 22.60 12.93 29.87
CA ASN A 2 23.21 13.93 30.77
C ASN A 2 24.61 13.43 31.15
N LEU A 3 25.65 14.18 30.78
CA LEU A 3 27.05 13.84 31.00
C LEU A 3 27.66 14.56 32.23
N THR A 4 26.90 15.41 32.92
CA THR A 4 27.42 16.26 34.02
C THR A 4 28.11 15.46 35.13
N ALA A 5 27.56 14.33 35.54
CA ALA A 5 28.17 13.48 36.55
C ALA A 5 29.44 12.78 36.02
N TYR A 6 29.45 12.43 34.73
CA TYR A 6 30.64 11.87 34.07
C TYR A 6 31.76 12.91 33.97
N GLU A 7 31.46 14.17 33.60
CA GLU A 7 32.44 15.27 33.59
C GLU A 7 33.01 15.54 34.97
N ARG A 8 32.17 15.57 36.00
CA ARG A 8 32.63 15.75 37.40
C ARG A 8 33.61 14.69 37.84
N SER A 9 33.48 13.44 37.31
CA SER A 9 34.39 12.36 37.67
C SER A 9 35.86 12.62 37.26
N PHE A 10 36.11 13.49 36.25
CA PHE A 10 37.47 13.89 35.85
C PHE A 10 38.12 14.94 36.76
N HIS A 11 37.30 15.65 37.51
CA HIS A 11 37.77 16.72 38.43
C HIS A 11 37.66 16.32 39.90
N ALA A 12 37.38 15.04 40.18
CA ALA A 12 37.25 14.51 41.51
C ALA A 12 38.60 14.59 42.26
N ALA A 13 38.56 15.04 43.50
CA ALA A 13 39.75 15.18 44.32
C ALA A 13 40.25 13.85 44.92
N SER A 14 39.40 12.81 44.94
CA SER A 14 39.74 11.48 45.45
C SER A 14 39.12 10.39 44.56
N GLU A 15 39.67 9.17 44.65
CA GLU A 15 39.12 8.00 43.93
C GLU A 15 37.70 7.66 44.44
N GLU A 16 37.41 7.85 45.73
CA GLU A 16 36.07 7.63 46.30
C GLU A 16 35.06 8.63 45.70
N GLU A 17 35.43 9.87 45.55
CA GLU A 17 34.58 10.87 44.90
C GLU A 17 34.35 10.57 43.43
N ARG A 18 35.37 10.14 42.73
CA ARG A 18 35.31 9.71 41.33
C ARG A 18 34.33 8.56 41.15
N VAL A 19 34.45 7.50 41.97
CA VAL A 19 33.56 6.34 41.94
C VAL A 19 32.12 6.75 42.23
N ARG A 20 31.89 7.69 43.18
CA ARG A 20 30.57 8.24 43.47
C ARG A 20 29.96 8.94 42.24
N CYS A 21 30.72 9.79 41.56
CA CYS A 21 30.28 10.48 40.34
C CYS A 21 29.95 9.51 39.20
N LEU A 22 30.73 8.44 39.05
CA LEU A 22 30.49 7.43 38.03
C LEU A 22 29.23 6.57 38.31
N LYS A 23 28.96 6.27 39.59
CA LYS A 23 27.69 5.62 40.01
C LYS A 23 26.48 6.53 39.77
N GLU A 24 26.62 7.84 40.09
CA GLU A 24 25.58 8.83 39.77
C GLU A 24 25.30 8.88 38.25
N HIS A 25 26.35 8.83 37.42
CA HIS A 25 26.23 8.81 35.98
C HIS A 25 25.50 7.54 35.52
N ALA A 26 25.86 6.35 36.03
CA ALA A 26 25.19 5.10 35.72
C ALA A 26 23.68 5.12 36.05
N ASN A 27 23.35 5.65 37.23
CA ASN A 27 21.97 5.84 37.66
C ASN A 27 21.20 6.84 36.77
N ALA A 28 21.86 7.91 36.32
CA ALA A 28 21.26 8.86 35.38
C ALA A 28 20.95 8.24 34.03
N VAL A 29 21.85 7.40 33.52
CA VAL A 29 21.63 6.63 32.26
C VAL A 29 20.46 5.66 32.45
N LYS A 30 20.39 4.91 33.52
CA LYS A 30 19.29 3.99 33.86
C LYS A 30 17.94 4.71 33.94
N ALA A 31 17.93 5.89 34.61
CA ALA A 31 16.74 6.73 34.67
C ALA A 31 16.31 7.27 33.31
N GLN A 32 17.25 7.61 32.44
CA GLN A 32 16.98 8.05 31.07
C GLN A 32 16.29 6.92 30.26
N ILE A 33 16.82 5.69 30.33
CA ILE A 33 16.20 4.52 29.69
C ILE A 33 14.75 4.34 30.18
N THR A 34 14.56 4.39 31.49
CA THR A 34 13.22 4.30 32.11
C THR A 34 12.27 5.40 31.62
N ASN A 35 12.75 6.64 31.52
CA ASN A 35 11.94 7.77 31.06
C ASN A 35 11.57 7.63 29.57
N LEU A 36 12.49 7.15 28.74
CA LEU A 36 12.21 6.90 27.32
C LEU A 36 11.17 5.78 27.16
N SER A 37 11.24 4.71 27.95
CA SER A 37 10.27 3.61 27.85
C SER A 37 8.84 4.05 28.22
N LYS A 38 8.69 4.98 29.19
CA LYS A 38 7.39 5.52 29.60
C LYS A 38 6.71 6.38 28.53
N LYS A 39 7.47 6.98 27.64
CA LYS A 39 6.93 7.88 26.59
C LYS A 39 6.28 7.14 25.42
N GLN A 40 6.31 5.80 25.39
CA GLN A 40 5.63 4.93 24.43
C GLN A 40 5.75 5.41 22.97
N TYR A 41 6.91 5.94 22.57
CA TYR A 41 7.14 6.41 21.21
C TYR A 41 6.88 5.32 20.15
N GLN A 42 6.98 4.05 20.52
CA GLN A 42 6.74 2.89 19.65
C GLN A 42 5.25 2.66 19.34
N GLU A 43 4.31 3.24 20.09
CA GLU A 43 2.86 3.06 19.89
C GLU A 43 2.24 4.10 18.95
N ASN A 44 3.02 5.09 18.52
CA ASN A 44 2.51 6.13 17.62
C ASN A 44 2.29 5.58 16.21
N LYS A 45 1.02 5.27 15.87
CA LYS A 45 0.59 4.68 14.60
C LYS A 45 0.67 5.63 13.39
N GLU A 46 0.84 6.94 13.61
CA GLU A 46 0.93 7.92 12.53
C GLU A 46 2.26 7.85 11.76
N TYR A 47 3.30 7.38 12.41
CA TYR A 47 4.61 7.20 11.80
C TYR A 47 4.93 5.70 11.72
N ASN A 48 5.52 5.27 10.59
CA ASN A 48 6.09 3.93 10.43
C ASN A 48 7.21 3.72 11.46
N ASN A 49 6.81 3.38 12.67
CA ASN A 49 7.74 3.20 13.77
C ASN A 49 8.38 1.80 13.66
N PRO A 50 9.71 1.68 13.65
CA PRO A 50 10.40 0.39 13.61
C PRO A 50 10.19 -0.46 14.88
N GLY A 51 9.36 -0.03 15.83
CA GLY A 51 9.06 -0.75 17.06
C GLY A 51 10.11 -0.60 18.15
N PHE A 52 11.14 0.22 17.94
CA PHE A 52 12.18 0.50 18.93
C PHE A 52 12.58 1.97 18.92
N VAL A 53 13.22 2.41 20.00
CA VAL A 53 13.72 3.78 20.18
C VAL A 53 15.26 3.75 20.23
N LEU A 54 15.91 4.67 19.51
CA LEU A 54 17.35 4.84 19.60
C LEU A 54 17.69 5.87 20.69
N MET A 55 18.45 5.46 21.71
CA MET A 55 19.02 6.35 22.70
C MET A 55 20.47 6.66 22.31
N PHE A 56 20.71 7.86 21.79
CA PHE A 56 22.04 8.27 21.36
C PHE A 56 22.90 8.78 22.54
N SER A 57 24.07 8.17 22.72
CA SER A 57 25.12 8.64 23.62
C SER A 57 26.28 9.20 22.80
N PRO A 58 26.58 10.51 22.88
CA PRO A 58 27.62 11.14 22.06
C PRO A 58 29.05 10.77 22.48
N VAL A 59 29.24 10.24 23.70
CA VAL A 59 30.54 9.90 24.28
C VAL A 59 30.53 8.42 24.63
N GLU A 60 31.34 7.62 23.91
CA GLU A 60 31.38 6.17 24.06
C GLU A 60 31.99 5.77 25.42
N SER A 61 33.04 6.44 25.83
CA SER A 61 33.69 6.20 27.15
C SER A 61 32.76 6.47 28.32
N ALA A 62 31.84 7.43 28.19
CA ALA A 62 30.82 7.68 29.21
C ALA A 62 29.84 6.49 29.30
N MET A 63 29.47 5.91 28.18
CA MET A 63 28.57 4.74 28.17
C MET A 63 29.25 3.49 28.73
N THR A 64 30.53 3.27 28.40
CA THR A 64 31.35 2.21 28.98
C THR A 64 31.49 2.37 30.50
N ALA A 65 31.75 3.59 30.96
CA ALA A 65 31.81 3.89 32.41
C ALA A 65 30.46 3.65 33.09
N ALA A 66 29.35 4.10 32.49
CA ALA A 66 28.02 3.84 33.03
C ALA A 66 27.74 2.33 33.15
N GLN A 67 28.09 1.52 32.15
CA GLN A 67 27.94 0.08 32.22
C GLN A 67 28.78 -0.56 33.33
N GLN A 68 30.02 -0.09 33.50
CA GLN A 68 30.94 -0.67 34.49
C GLN A 68 30.50 -0.36 35.95
N TYR A 69 29.89 0.81 36.19
CA TYR A 69 29.50 1.25 37.53
C TYR A 69 27.99 1.11 37.79
N SER A 70 27.26 0.49 36.88
CA SER A 70 25.84 0.19 37.06
C SER A 70 25.63 -1.09 37.87
N ASP A 71 24.52 -1.17 38.58
CA ASP A 71 24.04 -2.34 39.32
C ASP A 71 23.35 -3.36 38.40
N VAL A 72 23.06 -3.00 37.15
CA VAL A 72 22.42 -3.83 36.14
C VAL A 72 23.15 -3.74 34.80
N ASP A 73 22.95 -4.72 33.94
CA ASP A 73 23.36 -4.59 32.53
C ASP A 73 22.46 -3.58 31.84
N LEU A 74 22.99 -2.37 31.56
CA LEU A 74 22.26 -1.26 30.96
C LEU A 74 21.82 -1.57 29.53
N PHE A 75 22.59 -2.36 28.79
CA PHE A 75 22.23 -2.73 27.41
C PHE A 75 21.04 -3.70 27.40
N GLN A 76 21.08 -4.71 28.27
CA GLN A 76 19.96 -5.65 28.41
C GLN A 76 18.72 -4.92 28.97
N TYR A 77 18.91 -4.06 29.97
CA TYR A 77 17.84 -3.27 30.57
C TYR A 77 17.15 -2.35 29.55
N ALA A 78 17.90 -1.80 28.58
CA ALA A 78 17.37 -1.01 27.48
C ALA A 78 16.65 -1.89 26.44
N ALA A 79 17.27 -3.02 26.07
CA ALA A 79 16.71 -3.96 25.09
C ALA A 79 15.34 -4.52 25.53
N ASP A 80 15.19 -4.88 26.81
CA ASP A 80 13.91 -5.34 27.38
C ASP A 80 12.79 -4.29 27.30
N ARG A 81 13.16 -3.04 27.00
CA ARG A 81 12.23 -1.89 26.84
C ARG A 81 12.14 -1.39 25.41
N ASN A 82 12.62 -2.19 24.45
CA ASN A 82 12.69 -1.80 23.05
C ASN A 82 13.49 -0.50 22.81
N ILE A 83 14.54 -0.29 23.61
CA ILE A 83 15.46 0.85 23.45
C ILE A 83 16.83 0.28 23.05
N SER A 84 17.37 0.77 21.95
CA SER A 84 18.73 0.47 21.51
C SER A 84 19.65 1.63 21.84
N ILE A 85 20.71 1.37 22.62
CA ILE A 85 21.73 2.37 22.92
C ILE A 85 22.68 2.46 21.73
N VAL A 86 22.87 3.67 21.22
CA VAL A 86 23.73 3.93 20.07
C VAL A 86 24.78 4.98 20.42
N THR A 87 25.98 4.74 19.94
CA THR A 87 27.15 5.63 20.05
C THR A 87 27.56 6.08 18.65
N PRO A 88 28.45 7.07 18.49
CA PRO A 88 28.92 7.49 17.17
C PRO A 88 29.45 6.36 16.31
N TRP A 89 30.05 5.35 16.92
CA TRP A 89 30.66 4.21 16.23
C TRP A 89 29.63 3.28 15.59
N ASN A 90 28.51 2.98 16.27
CA ASN A 90 27.52 2.01 15.79
C ASN A 90 26.28 2.68 15.19
N LEU A 91 26.20 4.00 15.18
CA LEU A 91 25.04 4.75 14.65
C LEU A 91 24.83 4.45 13.16
N ILE A 92 25.89 4.52 12.35
CA ILE A 92 25.80 4.33 10.90
C ILE A 92 25.30 2.92 10.53
N PRO A 93 25.88 1.83 11.05
CA PRO A 93 25.35 0.48 10.81
C PRO A 93 23.87 0.34 11.20
N ILE A 94 23.46 0.91 12.34
CA ILE A 94 22.06 0.82 12.78
C ILE A 94 21.13 1.57 11.83
N LEU A 95 21.53 2.76 11.34
CA LEU A 95 20.74 3.50 10.35
C LEU A 95 20.58 2.73 9.03
N PHE A 96 21.59 1.94 8.61
CA PHE A 96 21.44 1.06 7.45
C PHE A 96 20.38 -0.03 7.70
N VAL A 97 20.35 -0.61 8.90
CA VAL A 97 19.31 -1.60 9.28
C VAL A 97 17.92 -0.96 9.23
N VAL A 98 17.75 0.21 9.85
CA VAL A 98 16.48 0.96 9.83
C VAL A 98 16.04 1.27 8.40
N ARG A 99 16.95 1.74 7.55
CA ARG A 99 16.67 1.99 6.13
C ARG A 99 16.17 0.73 5.41
N ASN A 100 16.79 -0.42 5.67
CA ASN A 100 16.39 -1.68 5.05
C ASN A 100 15.01 -2.12 5.52
N ILE A 101 14.68 -1.97 6.80
CA ILE A 101 13.34 -2.23 7.34
C ILE A 101 12.30 -1.37 6.61
N TRP A 102 12.51 -0.08 6.50
CA TRP A 102 11.60 0.83 5.79
C TRP A 102 11.44 0.48 4.31
N LYS A 103 12.53 0.08 3.63
CA LYS A 103 12.47 -0.36 2.25
C LYS A 103 11.60 -1.60 2.08
N THR A 104 11.74 -2.57 2.97
CA THR A 104 10.94 -3.80 2.96
C THR A 104 9.47 -3.51 3.20
N GLU A 105 9.13 -2.70 4.21
CA GLU A 105 7.76 -2.27 4.46
C GLU A 105 7.12 -1.54 3.25
N GLN A 106 7.90 -0.67 2.60
CA GLN A 106 7.41 0.04 1.42
C GLN A 106 7.14 -0.93 0.27
N GLN A 107 7.97 -1.96 0.11
CA GLN A 107 7.74 -3.03 -0.88
C GLN A 107 6.47 -3.82 -0.58
N GLU A 108 6.24 -4.24 0.67
CA GLU A 108 5.02 -4.95 1.08
C GLU A 108 3.75 -4.13 0.84
N ARG A 109 3.79 -2.84 1.16
CA ARG A 109 2.67 -1.91 0.85
C ARG A 109 2.42 -1.80 -0.65
N ASN A 110 3.48 -1.77 -1.46
CA ASN A 110 3.34 -1.72 -2.92
C ASN A 110 2.76 -3.01 -3.47
N VAL A 111 3.19 -4.18 -2.98
CA VAL A 111 2.62 -5.49 -3.35
C VAL A 111 1.12 -5.53 -3.04
N SER A 112 0.71 -5.09 -1.86
CA SER A 112 -0.71 -5.00 -1.49
C SER A 112 -1.51 -4.09 -2.43
N LYS A 113 -0.95 -2.92 -2.81
CA LYS A 113 -1.58 -2.00 -3.77
C LYS A 113 -1.68 -2.61 -5.17
N ILE A 114 -0.64 -3.32 -5.61
CA ILE A 114 -0.62 -4.00 -6.91
C ILE A 114 -1.69 -5.10 -6.94
N ALA A 115 -1.79 -5.91 -5.89
CA ALA A 115 -2.81 -6.96 -5.78
C ALA A 115 -4.24 -6.39 -5.82
N LYS A 116 -4.51 -5.28 -5.11
CA LYS A 116 -5.81 -4.58 -5.16
C LYS A 116 -6.13 -4.06 -6.56
N ARG A 117 -5.15 -3.42 -7.23
CA ARG A 117 -5.34 -2.94 -8.61
C ARG A 117 -5.54 -4.08 -9.60
N GLY A 118 -4.79 -5.18 -9.44
CA GLY A 118 -4.96 -6.37 -10.26
C GLY A 118 -6.37 -6.94 -10.18
N ARG A 119 -6.96 -7.01 -8.98
CA ARG A 119 -8.35 -7.44 -8.80
C ARG A 119 -9.33 -6.52 -9.51
N LEU A 120 -9.18 -5.20 -9.40
CA LEU A 120 -10.05 -4.24 -10.09
C LEU A 120 -9.96 -4.36 -11.62
N ILE A 121 -8.77 -4.63 -12.16
CA ILE A 121 -8.57 -4.86 -13.59
C ILE A 121 -9.28 -6.16 -14.01
N TYR A 122 -9.12 -7.23 -13.24
CA TYR A 122 -9.79 -8.52 -13.51
C TYR A 122 -11.31 -8.37 -13.54
N ASP A 123 -11.89 -7.69 -12.52
CA ASP A 123 -13.33 -7.42 -12.47
C ASP A 123 -13.81 -6.62 -13.70
N LYS A 124 -13.00 -5.66 -14.14
CA LYS A 124 -13.31 -4.85 -15.32
C LYS A 124 -13.29 -5.67 -16.61
N ILE A 125 -12.31 -6.56 -16.76
CA ILE A 125 -12.21 -7.48 -17.90
C ILE A 125 -13.44 -8.39 -17.94
N TYR A 126 -13.82 -8.97 -16.80
CA TYR A 126 -14.99 -9.82 -16.70
C TYR A 126 -16.29 -9.09 -17.11
N GLN A 127 -16.46 -7.84 -16.66
CA GLN A 127 -17.59 -7.01 -17.08
C GLN A 127 -17.60 -6.75 -18.60
N ILE A 128 -16.42 -6.51 -19.20
CA ILE A 128 -16.31 -6.32 -20.65
C ILE A 128 -16.69 -7.60 -21.40
N LEU A 129 -16.19 -8.76 -21.00
CA LEU A 129 -16.54 -10.04 -21.61
C LEU A 129 -18.04 -10.29 -21.55
N THR A 130 -18.69 -10.06 -20.40
CA THR A 130 -20.15 -10.18 -20.27
C THR A 130 -20.90 -9.26 -21.21
N LYS A 131 -20.41 -8.02 -21.41
CA LYS A 131 -21.02 -7.09 -22.36
C LYS A 131 -20.85 -7.55 -23.81
N VAL A 132 -19.69 -8.09 -24.17
CA VAL A 132 -19.45 -8.66 -25.51
C VAL A 132 -20.39 -9.82 -25.79
N ASP A 133 -20.59 -10.72 -24.83
CA ASP A 133 -21.53 -11.84 -24.96
C ASP A 133 -22.96 -11.35 -25.16
N ASN A 134 -23.38 -10.33 -24.45
CA ASN A 134 -24.72 -9.75 -24.64
C ASN A 134 -24.88 -9.08 -26.01
N ILE A 135 -23.84 -8.37 -26.48
CA ILE A 135 -23.86 -7.81 -27.85
C ILE A 135 -23.98 -8.90 -28.89
N ASN A 136 -23.21 -10.00 -28.78
CA ASN A 136 -23.29 -11.12 -29.69
C ASN A 136 -24.69 -11.77 -29.71
N LYS A 137 -25.33 -11.92 -28.54
CA LYS A 137 -26.72 -12.41 -28.45
C LYS A 137 -27.69 -11.47 -29.16
N ASN A 138 -27.55 -10.17 -28.98
CA ASN A 138 -28.43 -9.16 -29.61
C ASN A 138 -28.24 -9.15 -31.14
N ILE A 139 -26.99 -9.24 -31.62
CA ILE A 139 -26.70 -9.38 -33.07
C ILE A 139 -27.35 -10.63 -33.63
N GLY A 140 -27.23 -11.77 -32.93
CA GLY A 140 -27.86 -13.03 -33.36
C GLY A 140 -29.39 -12.95 -33.39
N ALA A 141 -30.01 -12.25 -32.45
CA ALA A 141 -31.46 -11.97 -32.46
C ALA A 141 -31.86 -11.11 -33.66
N ALA A 142 -31.16 -9.99 -33.86
CA ALA A 142 -31.41 -9.10 -35.01
C ALA A 142 -31.23 -9.80 -36.35
N GLN A 143 -30.22 -10.68 -36.49
CA GLN A 143 -30.03 -11.48 -37.70
C GLN A 143 -31.21 -12.41 -37.97
N LYS A 144 -31.77 -13.07 -36.92
CA LYS A 144 -32.94 -13.93 -37.03
C LYS A 144 -34.16 -13.13 -37.48
N GLU A 145 -34.39 -11.96 -36.91
CA GLU A 145 -35.50 -11.06 -37.29
C GLU A 145 -35.36 -10.60 -38.74
N CYS A 146 -34.17 -10.22 -39.19
CA CYS A 146 -33.90 -9.85 -40.57
C CYS A 146 -34.16 -11.04 -41.54
N GLN A 147 -33.77 -12.25 -41.13
CA GLN A 147 -34.04 -13.46 -41.92
C GLN A 147 -35.55 -13.76 -41.99
N GLN A 148 -36.29 -13.56 -40.92
CA GLN A 148 -37.74 -13.72 -40.90
C GLN A 148 -38.43 -12.71 -41.80
N LEU A 149 -38.08 -11.42 -41.70
CA LEU A 149 -38.60 -10.38 -42.60
C LEU A 149 -38.30 -10.67 -44.08
N SER A 150 -37.08 -11.16 -44.35
CA SER A 150 -36.71 -11.56 -45.72
C SER A 150 -37.57 -12.71 -46.27
N LYS A 151 -37.99 -13.65 -45.41
CA LYS A 151 -38.92 -14.74 -45.78
C LYS A 151 -40.33 -14.20 -46.01
N ASP A 152 -40.80 -13.30 -45.11
CA ASP A 152 -42.14 -12.71 -45.19
C ASP A 152 -42.30 -11.80 -46.42
N LEU A 153 -41.22 -11.10 -46.82
CA LEU A 153 -41.18 -10.31 -48.06
C LEU A 153 -40.93 -11.13 -49.32
N GLY A 154 -40.35 -12.33 -49.18
CA GLY A 154 -39.86 -13.12 -50.29
C GLY A 154 -40.94 -13.69 -51.20
N ASN A 155 -40.51 -14.25 -52.36
CA ASN A 155 -41.38 -14.85 -53.39
C ASN A 155 -41.82 -16.28 -53.09
N LYS A 156 -41.66 -16.80 -51.87
CA LYS A 156 -42.15 -18.14 -51.49
C LYS A 156 -43.61 -18.10 -51.11
N ASP A 157 -44.31 -19.23 -51.24
CA ASP A 157 -45.76 -19.35 -51.04
C ASP A 157 -46.23 -18.57 -49.79
N GLY A 158 -47.03 -17.52 -50.04
CA GLY A 158 -47.60 -16.62 -49.04
C GLY A 158 -46.78 -15.35 -48.73
N GLY A 159 -45.63 -15.09 -49.36
CA GLY A 159 -44.85 -13.84 -49.16
C GLY A 159 -45.53 -12.62 -49.78
N LEU A 160 -45.32 -11.44 -49.16
CA LEU A 160 -45.95 -10.15 -49.60
C LEU A 160 -45.67 -9.85 -51.08
N MET A 161 -44.48 -10.16 -51.60
CA MET A 161 -44.17 -9.94 -53.03
C MET A 161 -44.94 -10.85 -53.95
N GLN A 162 -45.28 -12.07 -53.54
CA GLN A 162 -46.15 -12.94 -54.30
C GLN A 162 -47.60 -12.47 -54.25
N GLN A 163 -48.08 -12.06 -53.11
CA GLN A 163 -49.43 -11.47 -52.99
C GLN A 163 -49.56 -10.18 -53.80
N ALA A 164 -48.53 -9.32 -53.83
CA ALA A 164 -48.52 -8.11 -54.65
C ALA A 164 -48.61 -8.45 -56.17
N ARG A 165 -47.88 -9.47 -56.64
CA ARG A 165 -47.97 -9.93 -58.05
C ARG A 165 -49.36 -10.52 -58.42
N GLN A 166 -49.97 -11.25 -57.51
CA GLN A 166 -51.33 -11.76 -57.70
C GLN A 166 -52.33 -10.60 -57.75
N LEU A 167 -52.15 -9.53 -56.99
CA LEU A 167 -53.00 -8.34 -57.11
C LEU A 167 -52.78 -7.57 -58.43
N GLU A 168 -51.57 -7.50 -58.95
CA GLU A 168 -51.29 -6.98 -60.31
C GLU A 168 -51.96 -7.78 -61.42
N GLU A 169 -51.92 -9.11 -61.29
CA GLU A 169 -52.65 -10.00 -62.25
C GLU A 169 -54.16 -9.79 -62.18
N LEU A 170 -54.70 -9.45 -61.05
CA LEU A 170 -56.11 -9.09 -60.88
C LEU A 170 -56.43 -7.62 -61.27
N GLY A 171 -55.46 -6.87 -61.84
CA GLY A 171 -55.65 -5.53 -62.37
C GLY A 171 -55.45 -4.42 -61.39
N ILE A 172 -55.01 -4.70 -60.15
CA ILE A 172 -54.72 -3.67 -59.13
C ILE A 172 -53.27 -3.24 -59.31
N LYS A 173 -53.04 -2.03 -59.82
CA LYS A 173 -51.68 -1.45 -59.98
C LYS A 173 -51.28 -0.69 -58.74
N PRO A 174 -49.99 -0.75 -58.27
CA PRO A 174 -49.54 0.04 -57.18
C PRO A 174 -49.63 1.54 -57.54
N MET A 175 -50.09 2.39 -56.60
CA MET A 175 -49.97 3.83 -56.75
C MET A 175 -48.49 4.17 -56.86
N SER A 176 -48.07 4.91 -57.89
CA SER A 176 -46.69 5.29 -58.11
C SER A 176 -46.19 6.07 -56.89
N THR A 177 -45.36 5.48 -56.10
CA THR A 177 -44.60 6.19 -55.08
C THR A 177 -43.67 7.16 -55.79
N ASN A 178 -43.88 8.46 -55.64
CA ASN A 178 -42.93 9.49 -56.00
C ASN A 178 -41.53 9.07 -55.53
N LYS A 179 -40.62 8.82 -56.48
CA LYS A 179 -39.22 8.75 -56.19
C LYS A 179 -38.79 10.09 -55.66
N GLY A 180 -38.81 10.27 -54.34
CA GLY A 180 -38.09 11.38 -53.72
C GLY A 180 -36.60 11.23 -54.07
N GLU A 181 -36.13 12.12 -54.90
CA GLU A 181 -34.72 12.39 -55.13
C GLU A 181 -34.09 12.79 -53.80
N ASN A 182 -33.42 11.89 -53.15
CA ASN A 182 -32.41 12.28 -52.20
C ASN A 182 -31.03 12.34 -52.92
N LYS A 183 -30.78 13.52 -53.50
CA LYS A 183 -29.43 14.02 -53.69
C LYS A 183 -28.92 14.46 -52.34
N ILE A 184 -28.00 13.77 -51.75
CA ILE A 184 -26.86 14.32 -50.99
C ILE A 184 -25.65 13.47 -51.24
#